data_936e578233b513403286826d4e987a4e
#
_entry.id   936e578233b513403286826d4e987a4e
#
_cell.length_a   1.000
_cell.length_b   1.000
_cell.length_c   1.000
_cell.angle_alpha   90.00
_cell.angle_beta   90.00
_cell.angle_gamma   90.00
#
_symmetry.space_group_name_H-M   'P 1'
#
loop_
_entity.id
_entity.type
_entity.pdbx_description
1 polymer ?
#
loop_
_entity_poly.entity_id
_entity_poly.type
_entity_poly.pdbx_seq_one_letter_code
_entity_poly.pdbx_strand_id
1 'polypeptide(L)'
;NKSLNKKHINHGYVIPRKTFDNYLFNHASRVSDTETGFQVLDLLYEKNNVIGVKGNFNNGEEKEFFANVIIGADGPYSTVSRKTGCYNADGKYTAVGLRCYYENIGGLTDQIELHYVGETIPGYFWIFPIGNNKANIGVGLLKSRAKKKSLKLYEIMQNVINSENFINRFKNAIALEKPKGWSLPFGNTRRENHGNGFILLGDAAGLVDPFTGEGIGNAMESGKIAAETIIEAKKLNDYSKGCLSTYDEKLWNYLGSELDTSTLLLKLAHYKLLLNFVIDRASRNKKVKDVISGMLADEVPKTELSNPMFYLKTLFS
;
A
#
# COMPACT_ATOMS: atom_id res chain seq x y z
N ASN A 1 3.33 -29.42 -14.04
CA ASN A 1 4.79 -29.37 -13.98
C ASN A 1 5.31 -28.25 -14.89
N LYS A 2 5.25 -27.01 -14.44
CA LYS A 2 6.08 -25.94 -15.02
C LYS A 2 7.30 -25.81 -14.10
N SER A 3 8.44 -26.29 -14.55
CA SER A 3 9.73 -26.03 -13.93
C SER A 3 9.94 -24.51 -13.91
N LEU A 4 10.06 -23.95 -12.72
CA LEU A 4 10.50 -22.57 -12.52
C LEU A 4 11.91 -22.46 -13.11
N ASN A 5 12.01 -21.83 -14.26
CA ASN A 5 13.27 -21.56 -14.92
C ASN A 5 14.04 -20.56 -14.06
N LYS A 6 15.10 -21.00 -13.39
CA LYS A 6 15.99 -20.27 -12.48
C LYS A 6 16.79 -19.12 -13.12
N LYS A 7 16.37 -18.53 -14.23
CA LYS A 7 17.21 -17.60 -15.01
C LYS A 7 16.78 -16.12 -15.03
N HIS A 8 15.74 -15.73 -14.34
CA HIS A 8 15.46 -14.30 -14.17
C HIS A 8 15.08 -14.06 -12.71
N ILE A 9 16.09 -13.79 -11.88
CA ILE A 9 15.86 -13.04 -10.63
C ILE A 9 15.47 -11.63 -11.10
N ASN A 10 14.21 -11.33 -11.11
CA ASN A 10 13.74 -9.95 -11.29
C ASN A 10 14.24 -9.15 -10.10
N HIS A 11 15.23 -8.31 -10.30
CA HIS A 11 15.69 -7.40 -9.28
C HIS A 11 14.59 -6.40 -8.99
N GLY A 12 14.11 -6.34 -7.75
CA GLY A 12 13.27 -5.27 -7.26
C GLY A 12 14.08 -3.98 -7.12
N TYR A 13 13.39 -2.84 -7.17
CA TYR A 13 14.02 -1.53 -6.99
C TYR A 13 13.40 -0.81 -5.81
N VAL A 14 14.23 -0.20 -4.98
CA VAL A 14 13.77 0.76 -3.97
C VAL A 14 14.06 2.16 -4.48
N ILE A 15 13.01 2.87 -4.84
CA ILE A 15 13.10 4.20 -5.47
C ILE A 15 12.46 5.22 -4.53
N PRO A 16 13.12 6.37 -4.27
CA PRO A 16 12.49 7.46 -3.54
C PRO A 16 11.18 7.89 -4.22
N ARG A 17 10.09 8.00 -3.44
CA ARG A 17 8.75 8.33 -3.96
C ARG A 17 8.74 9.62 -4.78
N LYS A 18 9.51 10.63 -4.37
CA LYS A 18 9.63 11.86 -5.14
C LYS A 18 10.12 11.60 -6.57
N THR A 19 11.06 10.68 -6.76
CA THR A 19 11.58 10.31 -8.08
C THR A 19 10.56 9.49 -8.85
N PHE A 20 10.00 8.46 -8.23
CA PHE A 20 9.06 7.55 -8.87
C PHE A 20 7.75 8.26 -9.26
N ASP A 21 7.14 8.98 -8.32
CA ASP A 21 5.88 9.69 -8.56
C ASP A 21 6.05 10.78 -9.64
N ASN A 22 7.18 11.52 -9.63
CA ASN A 22 7.47 12.51 -10.65
C ASN A 22 7.69 11.88 -12.04
N TYR A 23 8.31 10.70 -12.09
CA TYR A 23 8.46 9.95 -13.34
C TYR A 23 7.10 9.60 -13.94
N LEU A 24 6.18 9.03 -13.16
CA LEU A 24 4.83 8.69 -13.60
C LEU A 24 4.03 9.94 -14.00
N PHE A 25 4.08 10.99 -13.20
CA PHE A 25 3.42 12.26 -13.48
C PHE A 25 3.88 12.86 -14.82
N ASN A 26 5.19 12.90 -15.07
CA ASN A 26 5.76 13.40 -16.33
C ASN A 26 5.35 12.55 -17.54
N HIS A 27 5.08 11.25 -17.35
CA HIS A 27 4.54 10.41 -18.43
C HIS A 27 3.07 10.72 -18.70
N ALA A 28 2.27 10.84 -17.65
CA ALA A 28 0.87 11.17 -17.77
C ALA A 28 0.66 12.56 -18.41
N SER A 29 1.45 13.57 -18.02
CA SER A 29 1.35 14.94 -18.53
C SER A 29 1.66 15.11 -20.02
N ARG A 30 2.25 14.09 -20.66
CA ARG A 30 2.48 14.11 -22.13
C ARG A 30 1.23 13.78 -22.95
N VAL A 31 0.24 13.17 -22.33
CA VAL A 31 -0.96 12.64 -23.00
C VAL A 31 -2.26 13.12 -22.35
N SER A 32 -2.17 13.95 -21.33
CA SER A 32 -3.31 14.53 -20.61
C SER A 32 -3.00 15.94 -20.14
N ASP A 33 -4.01 16.77 -19.99
CA ASP A 33 -3.88 18.06 -19.33
C ASP A 33 -3.65 17.84 -17.83
N THR A 34 -2.74 18.62 -17.26
CA THR A 34 -2.37 18.50 -15.84
C THR A 34 -2.41 19.87 -15.16
N GLU A 35 -3.04 19.91 -14.00
CA GLU A 35 -3.05 21.09 -13.12
C GLU A 35 -2.36 20.74 -11.81
N THR A 36 -1.46 21.59 -11.36
CA THR A 36 -0.75 21.44 -10.09
C THR A 36 -1.09 22.57 -9.14
N GLY A 37 -0.91 22.34 -7.83
CA GLY A 37 -1.24 23.35 -6.82
C GLY A 37 -2.75 23.59 -6.66
N PHE A 38 -3.59 22.66 -7.13
CA PHE A 38 -5.03 22.68 -7.00
C PHE A 38 -5.48 21.66 -5.95
N GLN A 39 -6.25 22.09 -4.96
CA GLN A 39 -6.83 21.24 -3.94
C GLN A 39 -8.33 21.03 -4.20
N VAL A 40 -8.73 19.80 -4.48
CA VAL A 40 -10.15 19.44 -4.56
C VAL A 40 -10.78 19.47 -3.18
N LEU A 41 -11.86 20.25 -3.02
CA LEU A 41 -12.57 20.44 -1.76
C LEU A 41 -13.95 19.78 -1.76
N ASP A 42 -14.60 19.73 -2.92
CA ASP A 42 -15.95 19.18 -3.04
C ASP A 42 -16.23 18.58 -4.42
N LEU A 43 -17.33 17.85 -4.53
CA LEU A 43 -17.86 17.31 -5.78
C LEU A 43 -19.02 18.17 -6.28
N LEU A 44 -19.16 18.23 -7.59
CA LEU A 44 -20.30 18.82 -8.28
C LEU A 44 -21.28 17.72 -8.66
N TYR A 45 -22.55 17.96 -8.42
CA TYR A 45 -23.62 16.99 -8.68
C TYR A 45 -24.67 17.56 -9.61
N GLU A 46 -25.15 16.72 -10.52
CA GLU A 46 -26.42 16.91 -11.21
C GLU A 46 -27.34 15.75 -10.85
N LYS A 47 -28.44 16.05 -10.14
CA LYS A 47 -29.30 15.03 -9.50
C LYS A 47 -28.43 14.12 -8.60
N ASN A 48 -28.28 12.83 -8.97
CA ASN A 48 -27.48 11.84 -8.22
C ASN A 48 -26.17 11.48 -8.93
N ASN A 49 -25.80 12.19 -10.00
CA ASN A 49 -24.56 11.93 -10.74
C ASN A 49 -23.47 12.92 -10.29
N VAL A 50 -22.29 12.41 -10.05
CA VAL A 50 -21.09 13.24 -9.93
C VAL A 50 -20.70 13.70 -11.33
N ILE A 51 -20.63 15.01 -11.54
CA ILE A 51 -20.36 15.64 -12.84
C ILE A 51 -19.08 16.47 -12.85
N GLY A 52 -18.44 16.63 -11.70
CA GLY A 52 -17.24 17.45 -11.61
C GLY A 52 -16.68 17.54 -10.19
N VAL A 53 -15.64 18.36 -10.09
CA VAL A 53 -14.99 18.72 -8.82
C VAL A 53 -14.85 20.22 -8.72
N LYS A 54 -14.84 20.75 -7.50
CA LYS A 54 -14.49 22.13 -7.21
C LYS A 54 -13.40 22.22 -6.15
N GLY A 55 -12.63 23.26 -6.21
CA GLY A 55 -11.53 23.47 -5.28
C GLY A 55 -10.80 24.78 -5.53
N ASN A 56 -9.65 24.91 -4.89
CA ASN A 56 -8.86 26.14 -4.91
C ASN A 56 -7.42 25.86 -5.32
N PHE A 57 -6.85 26.77 -6.08
CA PHE A 57 -5.41 26.83 -6.27
C PHE A 57 -4.69 27.39 -5.03
N ASN A 58 -3.38 27.16 -4.95
CA ASN A 58 -2.55 27.68 -3.86
C ASN A 58 -2.58 29.21 -3.72
N ASN A 59 -2.92 29.92 -4.79
CA ASN A 59 -3.11 31.38 -4.81
C ASN A 59 -4.49 31.83 -4.32
N GLY A 60 -5.37 30.89 -3.95
CA GLY A 60 -6.75 31.15 -3.46
C GLY A 60 -7.80 31.25 -4.57
N GLU A 61 -7.45 31.11 -5.83
CA GLU A 61 -8.38 31.11 -6.96
C GLU A 61 -9.27 29.86 -6.93
N GLU A 62 -10.56 30.05 -6.95
CA GLU A 62 -11.54 28.95 -7.03
C GLU A 62 -11.75 28.52 -8.48
N LYS A 63 -11.87 27.22 -8.71
CA LYS A 63 -12.15 26.65 -10.03
C LYS A 63 -13.00 25.39 -9.94
N GLU A 64 -13.78 25.17 -10.98
CA GLU A 64 -14.57 23.95 -11.19
C GLU A 64 -14.08 23.23 -12.44
N PHE A 65 -14.04 21.90 -12.37
CA PHE A 65 -13.73 21.04 -13.50
C PHE A 65 -14.86 20.04 -13.70
N PHE A 66 -15.31 19.87 -14.93
CA PHE A 66 -16.40 18.99 -15.30
C PHE A 66 -15.89 17.80 -16.11
N ALA A 67 -16.47 16.62 -15.86
CA ALA A 67 -16.15 15.40 -16.60
C ALA A 67 -17.29 14.40 -16.51
N ASN A 68 -17.34 13.45 -17.44
CA ASN A 68 -18.29 12.34 -17.43
C ASN A 68 -18.03 11.35 -16.29
N VAL A 69 -16.77 11.19 -15.88
CA VAL A 69 -16.36 10.34 -14.75
C VAL A 69 -15.28 11.05 -13.94
N ILE A 70 -15.48 11.13 -12.65
CA ILE A 70 -14.49 11.61 -11.68
C ILE A 70 -13.75 10.42 -11.10
N ILE A 71 -12.42 10.44 -11.17
CA ILE A 71 -11.58 9.39 -10.61
C ILE A 71 -10.95 9.90 -9.31
N GLY A 72 -11.33 9.28 -8.19
CA GLY A 72 -10.72 9.53 -6.89
C GLY A 72 -9.46 8.69 -6.70
N ALA A 73 -8.29 9.29 -6.99
CA ALA A 73 -6.97 8.69 -6.75
C ALA A 73 -6.18 9.51 -5.71
N ASP A 74 -6.90 10.19 -4.82
CA ASP A 74 -6.45 11.24 -3.90
C ASP A 74 -6.04 10.69 -2.52
N GLY A 75 -5.70 9.39 -2.46
CA GLY A 75 -5.04 8.75 -1.33
C GLY A 75 -5.96 8.42 -0.14
N PRO A 76 -5.37 8.10 1.04
CA PRO A 76 -6.12 7.55 2.18
C PRO A 76 -7.08 8.55 2.84
N TYR A 77 -6.96 9.83 2.54
CA TYR A 77 -7.84 10.89 3.01
C TYR A 77 -8.72 11.46 1.89
N SER A 78 -9.01 10.64 0.89
CA SER A 78 -9.74 10.98 -0.32
C SER A 78 -10.95 11.88 -0.07
N THR A 79 -10.98 13.00 -0.75
CA THR A 79 -12.15 13.88 -0.79
C THR A 79 -13.29 13.24 -1.58
N VAL A 80 -12.96 12.59 -2.71
CA VAL A 80 -13.96 11.90 -3.53
C VAL A 80 -14.63 10.80 -2.73
N SER A 81 -13.85 9.92 -2.07
CA SER A 81 -14.39 8.82 -1.26
C SER A 81 -15.26 9.30 -0.10
N ARG A 82 -14.88 10.39 0.57
CA ARG A 82 -15.68 10.97 1.67
C ARG A 82 -16.98 11.60 1.19
N LYS A 83 -16.94 12.34 0.10
CA LYS A 83 -18.10 13.06 -0.43
C LYS A 83 -19.11 12.13 -1.09
N THR A 84 -18.67 10.98 -1.62
CA THR A 84 -19.55 9.93 -2.15
C THR A 84 -20.08 8.96 -1.09
N GLY A 85 -19.62 9.08 0.16
CA GLY A 85 -20.02 8.18 1.25
C GLY A 85 -19.32 6.80 1.23
N CYS A 86 -18.37 6.57 0.32
CA CYS A 86 -17.62 5.31 0.23
C CYS A 86 -16.49 5.22 1.27
N TYR A 87 -16.14 6.33 1.93
CA TYR A 87 -15.05 6.39 2.90
C TYR A 87 -15.34 5.51 4.12
N ASN A 88 -14.43 4.61 4.41
CA ASN A 88 -14.48 3.81 5.63
C ASN A 88 -13.37 4.23 6.59
N ALA A 89 -13.75 4.92 7.65
CA ALA A 89 -12.85 5.39 8.71
C ALA A 89 -12.56 4.34 9.79
N ASP A 90 -12.98 3.07 9.62
CA ASP A 90 -12.78 2.03 10.64
C ASP A 90 -11.28 1.77 10.85
N GLY A 91 -10.78 2.26 11.99
CA GLY A 91 -9.38 2.10 12.39
C GLY A 91 -8.94 0.66 12.63
N LYS A 92 -9.88 -0.31 12.65
CA LYS A 92 -9.59 -1.74 12.77
C LYS A 92 -8.88 -2.27 11.51
N TYR A 93 -9.18 -1.68 10.36
CA TYR A 93 -8.68 -2.11 9.06
C TYR A 93 -7.76 -1.06 8.41
N THR A 94 -7.07 -0.31 9.24
CA THR A 94 -6.14 0.72 8.80
C THR A 94 -4.85 0.56 9.58
N ALA A 95 -3.73 0.60 8.91
CA ALA A 95 -2.44 0.77 9.54
C ALA A 95 -2.00 2.24 9.50
N VAL A 96 -1.02 2.55 10.30
CA VAL A 96 -0.30 3.82 10.27
C VAL A 96 1.18 3.51 10.17
N GLY A 97 1.86 4.21 9.28
CA GLY A 97 3.30 4.13 9.10
C GLY A 97 3.96 5.47 9.38
N LEU A 98 5.17 5.43 9.89
CA LEU A 98 6.07 6.58 10.01
C LEU A 98 7.37 6.22 9.33
N ARG A 99 7.85 7.08 8.44
CA ARG A 99 9.12 6.86 7.73
C ARG A 99 10.01 8.09 7.75
N CYS A 100 11.31 7.86 7.65
CA CYS A 100 12.32 8.90 7.48
C CYS A 100 13.44 8.37 6.59
N TYR A 101 14.03 9.22 5.76
CA TYR A 101 15.27 8.88 5.07
C TYR A 101 16.46 9.17 5.97
N TYR A 102 17.39 8.22 6.02
CA TYR A 102 18.64 8.33 6.73
C TYR A 102 19.82 8.07 5.81
N GLU A 103 20.97 8.66 6.12
CA GLU A 103 22.26 8.32 5.54
C GLU A 103 23.25 7.83 6.61
N ASN A 104 24.34 7.21 6.18
CA ASN A 104 25.41 6.68 7.04
C ASN A 104 24.97 5.59 8.02
N ILE A 105 24.05 4.73 7.57
CA ILE A 105 23.63 3.55 8.35
C ILE A 105 24.67 2.44 8.14
N GLY A 106 25.16 1.89 9.23
CA GLY A 106 26.11 0.77 9.19
C GLY A 106 25.48 -0.54 8.70
N GLY A 107 26.25 -1.32 7.91
CA GLY A 107 25.84 -2.66 7.46
C GLY A 107 24.67 -2.67 6.47
N LEU A 108 24.45 -1.61 5.70
CA LEU A 108 23.52 -1.64 4.57
C LEU A 108 24.04 -2.58 3.48
N THR A 109 23.13 -3.37 2.92
CA THR A 109 23.34 -4.21 1.73
C THR A 109 22.42 -3.73 0.61
N ASP A 110 22.29 -4.50 -0.45
CA ASP A 110 21.32 -4.32 -1.53
C ASP A 110 19.95 -4.95 -1.24
N GLN A 111 19.76 -5.49 -0.02
CA GLN A 111 18.53 -6.18 0.38
C GLN A 111 17.63 -5.27 1.23
N ILE A 112 16.34 -5.37 1.02
CA ILE A 112 15.34 -4.81 1.95
C ILE A 112 15.33 -5.64 3.23
N GLU A 113 15.15 -4.97 4.37
CA GLU A 113 15.09 -5.61 5.67
C GLU A 113 13.74 -5.33 6.33
N LEU A 114 13.10 -6.39 6.83
CA LEU A 114 11.87 -6.32 7.63
C LEU A 114 12.15 -6.94 9.01
N HIS A 115 11.98 -6.15 10.05
CA HIS A 115 12.26 -6.54 11.42
C HIS A 115 10.97 -6.55 12.24
N TYR A 116 10.58 -7.74 12.71
CA TYR A 116 9.42 -7.94 13.57
C TYR A 116 9.80 -7.69 15.03
N VAL A 117 9.69 -6.44 15.46
CA VAL A 117 9.99 -6.04 16.84
C VAL A 117 8.72 -6.07 17.70
N GLY A 118 8.87 -6.40 18.98
CA GLY A 118 7.72 -6.65 19.88
C GLY A 118 6.71 -5.51 19.97
N GLU A 119 7.15 -4.27 19.80
CA GLU A 119 6.32 -3.08 19.85
C GLU A 119 5.45 -2.90 18.60
N THR A 120 5.92 -3.35 17.43
CA THR A 120 5.22 -3.17 16.14
C THR A 120 4.30 -4.32 15.78
N ILE A 121 4.54 -5.55 16.27
CA ILE A 121 3.76 -6.75 15.90
C ILE A 121 2.24 -6.50 16.05
N PRO A 122 1.44 -6.80 14.99
CA PRO A 122 1.73 -7.56 13.78
C PRO A 122 2.39 -6.76 12.62
N GLY A 123 2.71 -5.49 12.80
CA GLY A 123 3.52 -4.72 11.86
C GLY A 123 5.03 -4.95 12.06
N TYR A 124 5.84 -4.09 11.49
CA TYR A 124 7.29 -4.25 11.43
C TYR A 124 8.03 -2.91 11.40
N PHE A 125 9.33 -2.97 11.69
CA PHE A 125 10.32 -1.94 11.39
C PHE A 125 11.02 -2.32 10.08
N TRP A 126 11.26 -1.35 9.19
CA TRP A 126 11.93 -1.62 7.92
C TRP A 126 13.18 -0.77 7.70
N ILE A 127 14.11 -1.33 6.93
CA ILE A 127 15.29 -0.66 6.38
C ILE A 127 15.32 -0.98 4.88
N PHE A 128 14.98 0.00 4.03
CA PHE A 128 14.98 -0.15 2.58
C PHE A 128 16.10 0.68 1.96
N PRO A 129 17.21 0.05 1.56
CA PRO A 129 18.34 0.75 0.95
C PRO A 129 17.93 1.44 -0.36
N ILE A 130 18.38 2.67 -0.55
CA ILE A 130 18.12 3.47 -1.76
C ILE A 130 19.40 3.87 -2.50
N GLY A 131 20.50 3.19 -2.20
CA GLY A 131 21.83 3.48 -2.73
C GLY A 131 22.56 4.62 -1.99
N ASN A 132 23.83 4.83 -2.33
CA ASN A 132 24.66 5.90 -1.79
C ASN A 132 24.68 5.98 -0.24
N ASN A 133 24.75 4.83 0.41
CA ASN A 133 24.73 4.69 1.89
C ASN A 133 23.49 5.32 2.54
N LYS A 134 22.36 5.34 1.82
CA LYS A 134 21.08 5.88 2.28
C LYS A 134 20.01 4.81 2.32
N ALA A 135 19.04 4.95 3.23
CA ALA A 135 17.89 4.07 3.29
C ALA A 135 16.62 4.82 3.74
N ASN A 136 15.48 4.28 3.33
CA ASN A 136 14.18 4.60 3.88
C ASN A 136 13.97 3.72 5.12
N ILE A 137 13.85 4.34 6.28
CA ILE A 137 13.64 3.70 7.57
C ILE A 137 12.24 4.00 8.06
N GLY A 138 11.57 3.01 8.63
CA GLY A 138 10.28 3.30 9.24
C GLY A 138 9.68 2.19 10.08
N VAL A 139 8.55 2.50 10.67
CA VAL A 139 7.72 1.59 11.48
C VAL A 139 6.28 1.64 11.00
N GLY A 140 5.62 0.48 10.97
CA GLY A 140 4.21 0.35 10.67
C GLY A 140 3.49 -0.50 11.69
N LEU A 141 2.26 -0.11 12.07
CA LEU A 141 1.40 -0.90 12.94
C LEU A 141 -0.09 -0.58 12.72
N LEU A 142 -0.96 -1.46 13.18
CA LEU A 142 -2.40 -1.24 13.13
C LEU A 142 -2.79 0.01 13.94
N LYS A 143 -3.62 0.88 13.35
CA LYS A 143 -4.13 2.11 13.98
C LYS A 143 -4.89 1.82 15.28
N SER A 144 -5.66 0.73 15.31
CA SER A 144 -6.36 0.27 16.52
C SER A 144 -5.40 -0.05 17.67
N ARG A 145 -4.22 -0.62 17.36
CA ARG A 145 -3.17 -0.90 18.36
C ARG A 145 -2.49 0.37 18.84
N ALA A 146 -2.14 1.27 17.92
CA ALA A 146 -1.55 2.56 18.27
C ALA A 146 -2.45 3.32 19.24
N LYS A 147 -3.75 3.43 18.95
CA LYS A 147 -4.75 4.09 19.78
C LYS A 147 -4.92 3.42 21.14
N LYS A 148 -5.06 2.08 21.18
CA LYS A 148 -5.29 1.32 22.43
C LYS A 148 -4.14 1.46 23.43
N LYS A 149 -2.90 1.60 22.96
CA LYS A 149 -1.69 1.68 23.78
C LYS A 149 -1.14 3.10 23.92
N SER A 150 -1.81 4.11 23.34
CA SER A 150 -1.31 5.50 23.27
C SER A 150 0.12 5.58 22.71
N LEU A 151 0.45 4.70 21.76
CA LEU A 151 1.79 4.59 21.19
C LEU A 151 2.03 5.72 20.18
N LYS A 152 3.14 6.39 20.34
CA LYS A 152 3.62 7.35 19.34
C LYS A 152 4.63 6.66 18.41
N LEU A 153 4.32 6.62 17.12
CA LEU A 153 5.16 5.97 16.11
C LEU A 153 6.62 6.47 16.15
N TYR A 154 6.81 7.74 16.41
CA TYR A 154 8.14 8.32 16.54
C TYR A 154 8.93 7.71 17.69
N GLU A 155 8.31 7.57 18.86
CA GLU A 155 8.95 6.95 20.03
C GLU A 155 9.30 5.50 19.76
N ILE A 156 8.40 4.73 19.12
CA ILE A 156 8.68 3.34 18.72
C ILE A 156 9.89 3.29 17.76
N MET A 157 9.90 4.14 16.74
CA MET A 157 11.02 4.17 15.78
C MET A 157 12.34 4.50 16.49
N GLN A 158 12.35 5.46 17.40
CA GLN A 158 13.54 5.81 18.17
C GLN A 158 13.98 4.69 19.13
N ASN A 159 13.05 4.02 19.80
CA ASN A 159 13.35 2.88 20.68
C ASN A 159 14.01 1.74 19.89
N VAL A 160 13.50 1.45 18.68
CA VAL A 160 14.11 0.42 17.82
C VAL A 160 15.51 0.83 17.40
N ILE A 161 15.70 2.04 16.89
CA ILE A 161 17.01 2.55 16.44
C ILE A 161 18.04 2.53 17.57
N ASN A 162 17.63 2.86 18.80
CA ASN A 162 18.49 2.92 19.97
C ASN A 162 18.60 1.57 20.73
N SER A 163 17.93 0.50 20.26
CA SER A 163 18.03 -0.82 20.87
C SER A 163 19.40 -1.46 20.63
N GLU A 164 19.78 -2.42 21.47
CA GLU A 164 21.06 -3.15 21.36
C GLU A 164 21.31 -3.72 19.97
N ASN A 165 20.26 -4.16 19.28
CA ASN A 165 20.37 -4.75 17.95
C ASN A 165 20.70 -3.74 16.84
N PHE A 166 20.36 -2.46 17.05
CA PHE A 166 20.45 -1.43 16.00
C PHE A 166 21.37 -0.26 16.35
N ILE A 167 21.65 0.01 17.62
CA ILE A 167 22.41 1.18 18.05
C ILE A 167 23.75 1.35 17.33
N ASN A 168 24.47 0.26 17.12
CA ASN A 168 25.77 0.29 16.42
C ASN A 168 25.62 0.62 14.93
N ARG A 169 24.50 0.23 14.30
CA ARG A 169 24.21 0.52 12.90
C ARG A 169 23.83 1.98 12.72
N PHE A 170 23.14 2.58 13.69
CA PHE A 170 22.64 3.94 13.62
C PHE A 170 23.55 4.98 14.32
N LYS A 171 24.70 4.56 14.87
CA LYS A 171 25.62 5.43 15.62
C LYS A 171 26.03 6.70 14.86
N ASN A 172 26.26 6.56 13.55
CA ASN A 172 26.67 7.66 12.67
C ASN A 172 25.55 8.07 11.68
N ALA A 173 24.36 7.54 11.86
CA ALA A 173 23.25 7.79 10.95
C ALA A 173 22.68 9.19 11.13
N ILE A 174 22.39 9.87 10.03
CA ILE A 174 21.85 11.22 10.00
C ILE A 174 20.48 11.19 9.31
N ALA A 175 19.46 11.71 9.96
CA ALA A 175 18.16 11.89 9.36
C ALA A 175 18.20 13.01 8.31
N LEU A 176 17.76 12.72 7.09
CA LEU A 176 17.78 13.66 5.95
C LEU A 176 16.54 14.56 5.89
N GLU A 177 15.52 14.22 6.66
CA GLU A 177 14.26 14.97 6.71
C GLU A 177 13.56 14.75 8.05
N LYS A 178 12.49 15.49 8.31
CA LYS A 178 11.59 15.18 9.43
C LYS A 178 10.79 13.91 9.10
N PRO A 179 10.58 13.00 10.07
CA PRO A 179 9.75 11.83 9.88
C PRO A 179 8.34 12.19 9.40
N LYS A 180 7.81 11.43 8.44
CA LYS A 180 6.48 11.63 7.85
C LYS A 180 5.60 10.42 8.12
N GLY A 181 4.42 10.69 8.69
CA GLY A 181 3.40 9.68 8.98
C GLY A 181 2.36 9.59 7.87
N TRP A 182 1.86 8.38 7.61
CA TRP A 182 0.82 8.13 6.64
C TRP A 182 -0.16 7.05 7.09
N SER A 183 -1.40 7.14 6.63
CA SER A 183 -2.43 6.13 6.85
C SER A 183 -2.43 5.13 5.71
N LEU A 184 -2.64 3.85 6.01
CA LEU A 184 -2.65 2.76 5.05
C LEU A 184 -4.00 2.03 5.16
N PRO A 185 -4.99 2.37 4.31
CA PRO A 185 -6.30 1.72 4.33
C PRO A 185 -6.22 0.36 3.66
N PHE A 186 -6.45 -0.70 4.44
CA PHE A 186 -6.33 -2.08 3.98
C PHE A 186 -7.49 -2.54 3.09
N GLY A 187 -7.16 -3.33 2.08
CA GLY A 187 -8.09 -3.99 1.17
C GLY A 187 -8.70 -5.29 1.72
N ASN A 188 -8.97 -5.36 3.00
CA ASN A 188 -9.49 -6.53 3.69
C ASN A 188 -11.03 -6.63 3.70
N THR A 189 -11.70 -5.67 3.09
CA THR A 189 -13.15 -5.63 2.95
C THR A 189 -13.47 -5.22 1.54
N ARG A 190 -14.21 -6.05 0.82
CA ARG A 190 -14.70 -5.69 -0.52
C ARG A 190 -15.67 -4.55 -0.38
N ARG A 191 -15.27 -3.39 -0.93
CA ARG A 191 -16.05 -2.16 -0.92
C ARG A 191 -16.61 -1.90 -2.29
N GLU A 192 -17.66 -1.12 -2.35
CA GLU A 192 -18.12 -0.52 -3.57
C GLU A 192 -17.27 0.73 -3.86
N ASN A 193 -16.47 0.68 -4.94
CA ASN A 193 -15.51 1.71 -5.30
C ASN A 193 -15.94 2.51 -6.53
N HIS A 194 -17.22 2.49 -6.86
CA HIS A 194 -17.83 3.18 -8.00
C HIS A 194 -19.21 3.73 -7.63
N GLY A 195 -19.72 4.58 -8.50
CA GLY A 195 -21.08 5.10 -8.42
C GLY A 195 -21.42 5.87 -9.67
N ASN A 196 -22.53 6.62 -9.65
CA ASN A 196 -22.92 7.43 -10.79
C ASN A 196 -21.88 8.54 -11.05
N GLY A 197 -21.12 8.40 -12.14
CA GLY A 197 -20.11 9.36 -12.56
C GLY A 197 -18.81 9.37 -11.75
N PHE A 198 -18.51 8.33 -10.96
CA PHE A 198 -17.22 8.25 -10.27
C PHE A 198 -16.68 6.83 -10.09
N ILE A 199 -15.34 6.74 -9.95
CA ILE A 199 -14.58 5.53 -9.57
C ILE A 199 -13.48 5.92 -8.57
N LEU A 200 -13.19 5.04 -7.60
CA LEU A 200 -12.10 5.20 -6.62
C LEU A 200 -10.95 4.23 -6.90
N LEU A 201 -9.71 4.68 -6.73
CA LEU A 201 -8.50 3.90 -7.00
C LEU A 201 -7.55 3.85 -5.78
N GLY A 202 -6.70 2.82 -5.74
CA GLY A 202 -5.60 2.71 -4.78
C GLY A 202 -6.03 2.93 -3.33
N ASP A 203 -5.34 3.81 -2.61
CA ASP A 203 -5.64 4.09 -1.19
C ASP A 203 -7.02 4.75 -1.00
N ALA A 204 -7.51 5.52 -1.97
CA ALA A 204 -8.86 6.08 -1.92
C ALA A 204 -9.94 4.99 -1.96
N ALA A 205 -9.66 3.88 -2.65
CA ALA A 205 -10.48 2.67 -2.68
C ALA A 205 -10.17 1.71 -1.52
N GLY A 206 -9.13 1.97 -0.72
CA GLY A 206 -8.69 1.10 0.38
C GLY A 206 -8.12 -0.22 -0.11
N LEU A 207 -7.15 -0.19 -1.03
CA LEU A 207 -6.57 -1.38 -1.68
C LEU A 207 -5.17 -1.74 -1.18
N VAL A 208 -4.70 -1.16 -0.08
CA VAL A 208 -3.40 -1.53 0.51
C VAL A 208 -3.44 -2.97 1.01
N ASP A 209 -2.40 -3.73 0.69
CA ASP A 209 -2.26 -5.11 1.16
C ASP A 209 -2.20 -5.17 2.69
N PRO A 210 -3.08 -5.96 3.36
CA PRO A 210 -3.16 -5.98 4.82
C PRO A 210 -1.93 -6.57 5.51
N PHE A 211 -1.20 -7.47 4.85
CA PHE A 211 -0.08 -8.18 5.44
C PHE A 211 1.25 -7.47 5.22
N THR A 212 1.52 -7.06 3.97
CA THR A 212 2.78 -6.40 3.61
C THR A 212 2.74 -4.89 3.77
N GLY A 213 1.57 -4.26 3.72
CA GLY A 213 1.43 -2.80 3.66
C GLY A 213 1.76 -2.21 2.29
N GLU A 214 1.97 -3.06 1.26
CA GLU A 214 2.20 -2.65 -0.12
C GLU A 214 0.90 -2.12 -0.73
N GLY A 215 0.99 -1.09 -1.58
CA GLY A 215 -0.19 -0.49 -2.20
C GLY A 215 0.07 0.08 -3.58
N ILE A 216 1.34 0.21 -3.99
CA ILE A 216 1.70 0.85 -5.26
C ILE A 216 1.23 0.01 -6.44
N GLY A 217 1.51 -1.30 -6.42
CA GLY A 217 1.08 -2.24 -7.44
C GLY A 217 -0.44 -2.28 -7.58
N ASN A 218 -1.14 -2.41 -6.45
CA ASN A 218 -2.61 -2.41 -6.40
C ASN A 218 -3.21 -1.10 -6.92
N ALA A 219 -2.58 0.05 -6.61
CA ALA A 219 -3.04 1.35 -7.11
C ALA A 219 -2.88 1.44 -8.64
N MET A 220 -1.76 0.97 -9.19
CA MET A 220 -1.52 0.97 -10.64
C MET A 220 -2.49 0.04 -11.38
N GLU A 221 -2.70 -1.18 -10.87
CA GLU A 221 -3.67 -2.12 -11.48
C GLU A 221 -5.10 -1.61 -11.38
N SER A 222 -5.51 -1.02 -10.25
CA SER A 222 -6.83 -0.40 -10.14
C SER A 222 -7.02 0.72 -11.16
N GLY A 223 -5.97 1.50 -11.43
CA GLY A 223 -5.98 2.55 -12.47
C GLY A 223 -6.16 1.99 -13.87
N LYS A 224 -5.47 0.90 -14.21
CA LYS A 224 -5.60 0.21 -15.49
C LYS A 224 -7.01 -0.35 -15.69
N ILE A 225 -7.55 -1.06 -14.69
CA ILE A 225 -8.91 -1.64 -14.74
C ILE A 225 -9.95 -0.53 -14.88
N ALA A 226 -9.78 0.60 -14.18
CA ALA A 226 -10.68 1.74 -14.31
C ALA A 226 -10.64 2.35 -15.72
N ALA A 227 -9.44 2.51 -16.30
CA ALA A 227 -9.30 3.01 -17.67
C ALA A 227 -10.02 2.10 -18.70
N GLU A 228 -9.86 0.79 -18.59
CA GLU A 228 -10.57 -0.19 -19.44
C GLU A 228 -12.10 -0.05 -19.27
N THR A 229 -12.58 0.05 -18.03
CA THR A 229 -14.01 0.21 -17.74
C THR A 229 -14.57 1.51 -18.31
N ILE A 230 -13.85 2.63 -18.15
CA ILE A 230 -14.29 3.93 -18.67
C ILE A 230 -14.31 3.96 -20.20
N ILE A 231 -13.36 3.28 -20.87
CA ILE A 231 -13.36 3.15 -22.33
C ILE A 231 -14.62 2.40 -22.80
N GLU A 232 -15.04 1.34 -22.10
CA GLU A 232 -16.27 0.61 -22.40
C GLU A 232 -17.51 1.48 -22.14
N ALA A 233 -17.58 2.16 -20.99
CA ALA A 233 -18.65 3.09 -20.65
C ALA A 233 -18.80 4.23 -21.67
N LYS A 234 -17.67 4.76 -22.17
CA LYS A 234 -17.66 5.78 -23.23
C LYS A 234 -18.28 5.28 -24.54
N LYS A 235 -18.02 4.03 -24.93
CA LYS A 235 -18.63 3.44 -26.15
C LYS A 235 -20.16 3.33 -26.03
N LEU A 236 -20.64 3.05 -24.82
CA LEU A 236 -22.06 2.95 -24.50
C LEU A 236 -22.72 4.32 -24.22
N ASN A 237 -21.91 5.37 -24.06
CA ASN A 237 -22.31 6.67 -23.54
C ASN A 237 -23.13 6.58 -22.25
N ASP A 238 -22.74 5.63 -21.37
CA ASP A 238 -23.39 5.35 -20.10
C ASP A 238 -22.35 5.34 -18.97
N TYR A 239 -22.46 6.29 -18.06
CA TYR A 239 -21.59 6.45 -16.91
C TYR A 239 -22.36 6.26 -15.59
N SER A 240 -23.49 5.57 -15.68
CA SER A 240 -24.29 5.19 -14.52
C SER A 240 -23.57 4.21 -13.60
N LYS A 241 -24.00 4.16 -12.35
CA LYS A 241 -23.52 3.17 -11.37
C LYS A 241 -23.61 1.74 -11.92
N GLY A 242 -24.67 1.39 -12.66
CA GLY A 242 -24.85 0.08 -13.25
C GLY A 242 -23.78 -0.26 -14.28
N CYS A 243 -23.45 0.67 -15.18
CA CYS A 243 -22.39 0.49 -16.17
C CYS A 243 -21.00 0.44 -15.52
N LEU A 244 -20.71 1.33 -14.56
CA LEU A 244 -19.41 1.39 -13.88
C LEU A 244 -19.20 0.26 -12.86
N SER A 245 -20.21 -0.55 -12.52
CA SER A 245 -20.08 -1.71 -11.61
C SER A 245 -19.09 -2.76 -12.11
N THR A 246 -18.89 -2.86 -13.42
CA THR A 246 -17.90 -3.76 -14.04
C THR A 246 -16.47 -3.48 -13.57
N TYR A 247 -16.19 -2.26 -13.08
CA TYR A 247 -14.92 -1.93 -12.43
C TYR A 247 -14.69 -2.79 -11.17
N ASP A 248 -15.65 -2.79 -10.24
CA ASP A 248 -15.50 -3.58 -9.01
C ASP A 248 -15.47 -5.09 -9.30
N GLU A 249 -16.25 -5.58 -10.27
CA GLU A 249 -16.22 -6.98 -10.67
C GLU A 249 -14.82 -7.39 -11.14
N LYS A 250 -14.22 -6.62 -12.07
CA LYS A 250 -12.85 -6.87 -12.59
C LYS A 250 -11.81 -6.71 -11.47
N LEU A 251 -11.92 -5.67 -10.65
CA LEU A 251 -11.01 -5.38 -9.55
C LEU A 251 -10.95 -6.50 -8.53
N TRP A 252 -12.13 -6.96 -8.05
CA TRP A 252 -12.19 -8.00 -7.04
C TRP A 252 -11.90 -9.40 -7.59
N ASN A 253 -12.13 -9.64 -8.89
CA ASN A 253 -11.65 -10.84 -9.56
C ASN A 253 -10.12 -10.89 -9.64
N TYR A 254 -9.46 -9.74 -9.79
CA TYR A 254 -8.01 -9.66 -9.87
C TYR A 254 -7.35 -9.67 -8.48
N LEU A 255 -7.75 -8.79 -7.57
CA LEU A 255 -7.09 -8.58 -6.27
C LEU A 255 -7.71 -9.39 -5.12
N GLY A 256 -8.98 -9.81 -5.25
CA GLY A 256 -9.77 -10.25 -4.10
C GLY A 256 -9.16 -11.44 -3.36
N SER A 257 -8.75 -12.50 -4.08
CA SER A 257 -8.19 -13.71 -3.45
C SER A 257 -6.87 -13.44 -2.72
N GLU A 258 -6.05 -12.55 -3.26
CA GLU A 258 -4.77 -12.18 -2.65
C GLU A 258 -4.97 -11.35 -1.38
N LEU A 259 -5.84 -10.34 -1.44
CA LEU A 259 -6.18 -9.50 -0.28
C LEU A 259 -6.88 -10.29 0.83
N ASP A 260 -7.74 -11.27 0.48
CA ASP A 260 -8.35 -12.20 1.44
C ASP A 260 -7.28 -13.04 2.16
N THR A 261 -6.31 -13.57 1.41
CA THR A 261 -5.17 -14.33 1.96
C THR A 261 -4.30 -13.44 2.86
N SER A 262 -3.96 -12.24 2.41
CA SER A 262 -3.19 -11.27 3.21
C SER A 262 -3.91 -10.89 4.50
N THR A 263 -5.25 -10.78 4.45
CA THR A 263 -6.08 -10.57 5.65
C THR A 263 -5.98 -11.74 6.63
N LEU A 264 -5.98 -12.97 6.15
CA LEU A 264 -5.79 -14.16 6.98
C LEU A 264 -4.39 -14.17 7.61
N LEU A 265 -3.36 -13.89 6.82
CA LEU A 265 -1.97 -13.82 7.31
C LEU A 265 -1.78 -12.74 8.37
N LEU A 266 -2.40 -11.56 8.20
CA LEU A 266 -2.40 -10.52 9.22
C LEU A 266 -3.05 -10.99 10.53
N LYS A 267 -4.16 -11.74 10.47
CA LYS A 267 -4.81 -12.32 11.64
C LYS A 267 -3.89 -13.34 12.33
N LEU A 268 -3.22 -14.19 11.57
CA LEU A 268 -2.28 -15.19 12.10
C LEU A 268 -1.04 -14.54 12.73
N ALA A 269 -0.55 -13.44 12.18
CA ALA A 269 0.59 -12.70 12.72
C ALA A 269 0.34 -12.08 14.12
N HIS A 270 -0.92 -12.00 14.57
CA HIS A 270 -1.23 -11.63 15.95
C HIS A 270 -0.80 -12.70 16.98
N TYR A 271 -0.67 -13.94 16.56
CA TYR A 271 -0.26 -15.06 17.43
C TYR A 271 1.27 -15.15 17.44
N LYS A 272 1.91 -14.51 18.42
CA LYS A 272 3.39 -14.44 18.53
C LYS A 272 4.08 -15.80 18.44
N LEU A 273 3.51 -16.83 19.05
CA LEU A 273 4.09 -18.18 19.01
C LEU A 273 4.13 -18.74 17.60
N LEU A 274 3.06 -18.54 16.82
CA LEU A 274 2.99 -18.98 15.43
C LEU A 274 3.96 -18.17 14.55
N LEU A 275 3.99 -16.84 14.73
CA LEU A 275 4.91 -15.98 14.00
C LEU A 275 6.38 -16.36 14.27
N ASN A 276 6.74 -16.53 15.55
CA ASN A 276 8.09 -16.95 15.93
C ASN A 276 8.45 -18.32 15.35
N PHE A 277 7.51 -19.26 15.36
CA PHE A 277 7.71 -20.57 14.76
C PHE A 277 7.99 -20.48 13.26
N VAL A 278 7.21 -19.70 12.53
CA VAL A 278 7.40 -19.51 11.07
C VAL A 278 8.75 -18.83 10.78
N ILE A 279 9.11 -17.80 11.54
CA ILE A 279 10.40 -17.10 11.39
C ILE A 279 11.57 -18.02 11.72
N ASP A 280 11.50 -18.80 12.81
CA ASP A 280 12.55 -19.76 13.20
C ASP A 280 12.74 -20.82 12.10
N ARG A 281 11.65 -21.34 11.54
CA ARG A 281 11.73 -22.28 10.42
C ARG A 281 12.31 -21.66 9.17
N ALA A 282 11.91 -20.42 8.82
CA ALA A 282 12.47 -19.69 7.69
C ALA A 282 13.98 -19.45 7.85
N SER A 283 14.47 -19.24 9.08
CA SER A 283 15.89 -19.05 9.36
C SER A 283 16.72 -20.31 9.15
N ARG A 284 16.12 -21.50 9.33
CA ARG A 284 16.80 -22.81 9.26
C ARG A 284 16.55 -23.57 7.96
N ASN A 285 15.46 -23.28 7.26
CA ASN A 285 15.06 -23.99 6.04
C ASN A 285 15.02 -23.03 4.85
N LYS A 286 15.93 -23.24 3.90
CA LYS A 286 16.07 -22.40 2.71
C LYS A 286 14.79 -22.35 1.86
N LYS A 287 14.07 -23.48 1.72
CA LYS A 287 12.81 -23.51 0.93
C LYS A 287 11.73 -22.64 1.56
N VAL A 288 11.59 -22.68 2.89
CA VAL A 288 10.63 -21.83 3.62
C VAL A 288 11.02 -20.38 3.49
N LYS A 289 12.32 -20.06 3.63
CA LYS A 289 12.84 -18.71 3.41
C LYS A 289 12.53 -18.22 2.00
N ASP A 290 12.83 -19.02 0.97
CA ASP A 290 12.63 -18.65 -0.44
C ASP A 290 11.14 -18.40 -0.73
N VAL A 291 10.22 -19.20 -0.20
CA VAL A 291 8.78 -18.98 -0.35
C VAL A 291 8.34 -17.67 0.33
N ILE A 292 8.74 -17.44 1.58
CA ILE A 292 8.35 -16.20 2.30
C ILE A 292 8.95 -14.97 1.61
N SER A 293 10.21 -15.04 1.20
CA SER A 293 10.87 -13.95 0.47
C SER A 293 10.21 -13.67 -0.89
N GLY A 294 9.88 -14.72 -1.64
CA GLY A 294 9.17 -14.61 -2.91
C GLY A 294 7.76 -14.01 -2.79
N MET A 295 7.08 -14.29 -1.68
CA MET A 295 5.77 -13.69 -1.39
C MET A 295 5.86 -12.22 -1.01
N LEU A 296 6.89 -11.84 -0.28
CA LEU A 296 7.16 -10.43 0.06
C LEU A 296 7.62 -9.62 -1.14
N ALA A 297 8.15 -10.30 -2.17
CA ALA A 297 8.58 -9.73 -3.44
C ALA A 297 7.50 -9.86 -4.55
N ASP A 298 6.28 -10.33 -4.22
CA ASP A 298 5.19 -10.64 -5.17
C ASP A 298 5.58 -11.63 -6.31
N GLU A 299 6.63 -12.43 -6.10
CA GLU A 299 7.07 -13.48 -7.03
C GLU A 299 6.34 -14.81 -6.82
N VAL A 300 5.80 -15.04 -5.64
CA VAL A 300 5.06 -16.23 -5.24
C VAL A 300 3.69 -15.83 -4.69
N PRO A 301 2.59 -16.43 -5.16
CA PRO A 301 1.25 -16.11 -4.66
C PRO A 301 1.14 -16.35 -3.15
N LYS A 302 0.61 -15.40 -2.41
CA LYS A 302 0.38 -15.53 -0.94
C LYS A 302 -0.56 -16.68 -0.58
N THR A 303 -1.36 -17.15 -1.55
CA THR A 303 -2.21 -18.33 -1.42
C THR A 303 -1.44 -19.62 -1.08
N GLU A 304 -0.16 -19.71 -1.39
CA GLU A 304 0.70 -20.83 -0.97
C GLU A 304 0.76 -20.97 0.56
N LEU A 305 0.79 -19.87 1.32
CA LEU A 305 0.76 -19.87 2.80
C LEU A 305 -0.63 -20.18 3.37
N SER A 306 -1.70 -20.06 2.61
CA SER A 306 -3.03 -20.45 3.07
C SER A 306 -3.25 -21.98 2.95
N ASN A 307 -2.33 -22.69 2.29
CA ASN A 307 -2.41 -24.14 2.12
C ASN A 307 -1.92 -24.88 3.38
N PRO A 308 -2.77 -25.64 4.10
CA PRO A 308 -2.34 -26.42 5.27
C PRO A 308 -1.19 -27.39 4.99
N MET A 309 -1.08 -27.90 3.75
CA MET A 309 0.02 -28.77 3.32
C MET A 309 1.38 -28.06 3.32
N PHE A 310 1.41 -26.75 3.14
CA PHE A 310 2.64 -25.97 3.28
C PHE A 310 3.17 -26.08 4.71
N TYR A 311 2.33 -25.88 5.71
CA TYR A 311 2.71 -25.97 7.12
C TYR A 311 3.12 -27.40 7.52
N LEU A 312 2.40 -28.42 7.03
CA LEU A 312 2.76 -29.82 7.26
C LEU A 312 4.13 -30.14 6.65
N LYS A 313 4.40 -29.76 5.40
CA LYS A 313 5.70 -29.95 4.78
C LYS A 313 6.81 -29.17 5.52
N THR A 314 6.50 -28.00 6.05
CA THR A 314 7.43 -27.15 6.81
C THR A 314 7.73 -27.75 8.20
N LEU A 315 6.76 -28.46 8.81
CA LEU A 315 6.95 -29.15 10.09
C LEU A 315 7.86 -30.37 9.99
N PHE A 316 7.82 -31.09 8.85
CA PHE A 316 8.52 -32.37 8.67
C PHE A 316 9.76 -32.28 7.76
N SER A 317 10.14 -31.09 7.29
CA SER A 317 11.37 -30.81 6.55
C SER A 317 12.39 -30.06 7.41
#